data_dcee13acfd1306b37802c81205d7c393
#
_entry.id   dcee13acfd1306b37802c81205d7c393
#
_cell.length_a   1.000
_cell.length_b   1.000
_cell.length_c   1.000
_cell.angle_alpha   90.00
_cell.angle_beta   90.00
_cell.angle_gamma   90.00
#
_symmetry.space_group_name_H-M   'P 1'
#
loop_
_entity.id
_entity.type
_entity.pdbx_description
1 polymer ?
#
loop_
_entity_poly.entity_id
_entity_poly.type
_entity_poly.pdbx_seq_one_letter_code
_entity_poly.pdbx_strand_id
1 'polypeptide(L)'
;MRKLVVMLMALVASISVQAQELKVGDAMPKFELTSSVYGNVKPADLEGKVVLVSLFATWCGPCQKELAEVQSTLWPKYKDNKNFKMLVIGREHTDEDLKKYNERKKFTFPLYPDPKREVFSLFAEKSSPRAYLFDKNGKLIYASVGYTAEEFQKLMETIEKTL
;
A
#
# COMPACT_ATOMS: atom_id res chain seq x y z
N MET A 1 -12.58 -14.18 -62.90
CA MET A 1 -13.19 -13.70 -61.64
C MET A 1 -12.17 -13.92 -60.49
N ARG A 2 -11.43 -12.88 -60.17
CA ARG A 2 -10.39 -12.93 -59.11
C ARG A 2 -11.05 -12.53 -57.80
N LYS A 3 -11.17 -13.47 -56.85
CA LYS A 3 -11.67 -13.18 -55.52
C LYS A 3 -10.52 -12.56 -54.68
N LEU A 4 -10.62 -11.27 -54.35
CA LEU A 4 -9.77 -10.58 -53.43
C LEU A 4 -10.17 -11.01 -52.01
N VAL A 5 -9.32 -11.76 -51.35
CA VAL A 5 -9.45 -12.04 -49.90
C VAL A 5 -8.75 -10.90 -49.16
N VAL A 6 -9.52 -9.99 -48.61
CA VAL A 6 -9.02 -8.96 -47.73
C VAL A 6 -8.82 -9.56 -46.34
N MET A 7 -7.57 -9.82 -46.00
CA MET A 7 -7.17 -10.31 -44.65
C MET A 7 -7.07 -9.13 -43.73
N LEU A 8 -8.11 -8.96 -42.89
CA LEU A 8 -8.15 -7.94 -41.86
C LEU A 8 -7.24 -8.38 -40.69
N MET A 9 -6.00 -7.87 -40.65
CA MET A 9 -5.13 -8.03 -39.48
C MET A 9 -5.65 -7.15 -38.37
N ALA A 10 -6.30 -7.73 -37.36
CA ALA A 10 -6.63 -7.06 -36.11
C ALA A 10 -5.32 -6.84 -35.33
N LEU A 11 -4.88 -5.59 -35.29
CA LEU A 11 -3.76 -5.15 -34.47
C LEU A 11 -4.21 -5.13 -33.00
N VAL A 12 -3.93 -6.21 -32.28
CA VAL A 12 -4.13 -6.24 -30.82
C VAL A 12 -3.02 -5.38 -30.22
N ALA A 13 -3.34 -4.12 -29.94
CA ALA A 13 -2.48 -3.25 -29.17
C ALA A 13 -2.44 -3.80 -27.73
N SER A 14 -1.36 -4.48 -27.38
CA SER A 14 -1.06 -4.85 -26.01
C SER A 14 -0.81 -3.56 -25.24
N ILE A 15 -1.80 -3.11 -24.47
CA ILE A 15 -1.61 -2.00 -23.51
C ILE A 15 -0.74 -2.56 -22.40
N SER A 16 0.57 -2.31 -22.47
CA SER A 16 1.47 -2.52 -21.36
C SER A 16 1.06 -1.50 -20.27
N VAL A 17 0.36 -1.96 -19.23
CA VAL A 17 0.15 -1.17 -18.02
C VAL A 17 1.52 -1.08 -17.34
N GLN A 18 2.26 -0.05 -17.68
CA GLN A 18 3.45 0.31 -16.93
C GLN A 18 2.97 0.78 -15.55
N ALA A 19 3.53 0.17 -14.49
CA ALA A 19 3.30 0.62 -13.13
C ALA A 19 3.78 2.07 -13.03
N GLN A 20 2.85 3.01 -13.00
CA GLN A 20 3.14 4.42 -12.86
C GLN A 20 3.21 4.73 -11.37
N GLU A 21 4.35 5.26 -10.90
CA GLU A 21 4.45 5.71 -9.51
C GLU A 21 3.36 6.74 -9.21
N LEU A 22 2.61 6.52 -8.14
CA LEU A 22 1.53 7.41 -7.71
C LEU A 22 2.09 8.76 -7.26
N LYS A 23 1.39 9.82 -7.63
CA LYS A 23 1.71 11.20 -7.28
C LYS A 23 0.59 11.82 -6.45
N VAL A 24 0.93 12.79 -5.61
CA VAL A 24 -0.05 13.59 -4.88
C VAL A 24 -1.09 14.15 -5.86
N GLY A 25 -2.36 13.92 -5.54
CA GLY A 25 -3.49 14.24 -6.39
C GLY A 25 -4.13 13.03 -7.09
N ASP A 26 -3.42 11.91 -7.21
CA ASP A 26 -3.96 10.70 -7.82
C ASP A 26 -5.01 10.02 -6.94
N ALA A 27 -5.90 9.29 -7.57
CA ALA A 27 -6.87 8.47 -6.88
C ALA A 27 -6.22 7.19 -6.33
N MET A 28 -6.70 6.73 -5.17
CA MET A 28 -6.28 5.44 -4.60
C MET A 28 -6.61 4.31 -5.57
N PRO A 29 -5.63 3.47 -5.93
CA PRO A 29 -5.90 2.27 -6.71
C PRO A 29 -6.91 1.36 -6.03
N LYS A 30 -7.72 0.66 -6.81
CA LYS A 30 -8.59 -0.38 -6.26
C LYS A 30 -7.81 -1.67 -6.12
N PHE A 31 -7.79 -2.21 -4.92
CA PHE A 31 -7.13 -3.49 -4.61
C PHE A 31 -7.87 -4.21 -3.49
N GLU A 32 -7.59 -5.48 -3.35
CA GLU A 32 -8.05 -6.30 -2.24
C GLU A 32 -6.84 -6.91 -1.53
N LEU A 33 -6.93 -7.04 -0.21
CA LEU A 33 -5.96 -7.77 0.59
C LEU A 33 -6.65 -8.99 1.20
N THR A 34 -5.97 -10.12 1.18
CA THR A 34 -6.45 -11.35 1.79
C THR A 34 -5.43 -11.83 2.81
N SER A 35 -5.85 -11.94 4.06
CA SER A 35 -5.03 -12.49 5.14
C SER A 35 -5.82 -13.52 5.94
N SER A 36 -5.23 -14.66 6.16
CA SER A 36 -5.77 -15.70 7.03
C SER A 36 -5.72 -15.30 8.52
N VAL A 37 -4.91 -14.30 8.85
CA VAL A 37 -4.70 -13.82 10.23
C VAL A 37 -5.58 -12.61 10.54
N TYR A 38 -5.64 -11.64 9.61
CA TYR A 38 -6.27 -10.33 9.85
C TYR A 38 -7.55 -10.12 9.05
N GLY A 39 -8.00 -11.14 8.28
CA GLY A 39 -9.16 -11.05 7.41
C GLY A 39 -8.89 -10.30 6.11
N ASN A 40 -9.95 -10.09 5.35
CA ASN A 40 -9.87 -9.47 4.05
C ASN A 40 -10.14 -7.97 4.14
N VAL A 41 -9.50 -7.19 3.27
CA VAL A 41 -9.78 -5.77 3.05
C VAL A 41 -10.23 -5.58 1.62
N LYS A 42 -11.39 -4.96 1.44
CA LYS A 42 -11.97 -4.63 0.13
C LYS A 42 -11.99 -3.11 -0.07
N PRO A 43 -12.10 -2.63 -1.31
CA PRO A 43 -12.19 -1.18 -1.58
C PRO A 43 -13.30 -0.48 -0.77
N ALA A 44 -14.47 -1.13 -0.60
CA ALA A 44 -15.58 -0.59 0.17
C ALA A 44 -15.25 -0.35 1.66
N ASP A 45 -14.32 -1.11 2.24
CA ASP A 45 -13.89 -0.95 3.63
C ASP A 45 -13.06 0.32 3.87
N LEU A 46 -12.56 0.91 2.79
CA LEU A 46 -11.69 2.08 2.78
C LEU A 46 -12.44 3.38 2.45
N GLU A 47 -13.66 3.28 1.93
CA GLU A 47 -14.46 4.45 1.53
C GLU A 47 -14.75 5.37 2.73
N GLY A 48 -14.60 6.68 2.50
CA GLY A 48 -14.86 7.71 3.50
C GLY A 48 -13.85 7.77 4.65
N LYS A 49 -12.77 7.00 4.59
CA LYS A 49 -11.71 6.99 5.61
C LYS A 49 -10.44 7.65 5.11
N VAL A 50 -9.68 8.20 6.04
CA VAL A 50 -8.27 8.52 5.83
C VAL A 50 -7.50 7.21 5.84
N VAL A 51 -6.80 6.89 4.75
CA VAL A 51 -6.13 5.60 4.57
C VAL A 51 -4.62 5.79 4.44
N LEU A 52 -3.87 5.18 5.34
CA LEU A 52 -2.42 5.05 5.23
C LEU A 52 -2.06 3.67 4.67
N VAL A 53 -1.37 3.65 3.54
CA VAL A 53 -0.76 2.45 2.97
C VAL A 53 0.75 2.53 3.19
N SER A 54 1.30 1.62 3.98
CA SER A 54 2.73 1.45 4.20
C SER A 54 3.19 0.15 3.54
N LEU A 55 4.14 0.26 2.61
CA LEU A 55 4.70 -0.87 1.87
C LEU A 55 6.09 -1.18 2.42
N PHE A 56 6.31 -2.42 2.86
CA PHE A 56 7.56 -2.85 3.47
C PHE A 56 8.04 -4.22 2.98
N ALA A 57 9.26 -4.58 3.37
CA ALA A 57 9.78 -5.94 3.29
C ALA A 57 10.53 -6.29 4.57
N THR A 58 10.54 -7.56 4.96
CA THR A 58 11.18 -8.00 6.21
C THR A 58 12.69 -7.84 6.21
N TRP A 59 13.31 -7.86 5.03
CA TRP A 59 14.76 -7.63 4.83
C TRP A 59 15.16 -6.17 4.68
N CYS A 60 14.22 -5.25 4.70
CA CYS A 60 14.45 -3.82 4.50
C CYS A 60 14.82 -3.13 5.82
N GLY A 61 16.06 -2.69 5.97
CA GLY A 61 16.56 -2.03 7.19
C GLY A 61 15.80 -0.75 7.55
N PRO A 62 15.63 0.23 6.63
CA PRO A 62 14.83 1.43 6.91
C PRO A 62 13.37 1.13 7.27
N CYS A 63 12.77 0.07 6.69
CA CYS A 63 11.42 -0.36 7.04
C CYS A 63 11.31 -0.74 8.52
N GLN A 64 12.35 -1.36 9.09
CA GLN A 64 12.36 -1.75 10.51
C GLN A 64 12.27 -0.53 11.43
N LYS A 65 12.93 0.56 11.05
CA LYS A 65 12.89 1.82 11.80
C LYS A 65 11.50 2.46 11.71
N GLU A 66 10.95 2.56 10.50
CA GLU A 66 9.59 3.09 10.30
C GLU A 66 8.54 2.30 11.09
N LEU A 67 8.55 0.97 10.98
CA LEU A 67 7.59 0.12 11.67
C LEU A 67 7.72 0.17 13.21
N ALA A 68 8.92 0.38 13.73
CA ALA A 68 9.13 0.61 15.15
C ALA A 68 8.48 1.93 15.62
N GLU A 69 8.59 3.00 14.84
CA GLU A 69 7.91 4.27 15.11
C GLU A 69 6.39 4.16 14.93
N VAL A 70 5.93 3.42 13.93
CA VAL A 70 4.50 3.10 13.80
C VAL A 70 3.99 2.43 15.07
N GLN A 71 4.70 1.43 15.59
CA GLN A 71 4.31 0.71 16.80
C GLN A 71 4.28 1.60 18.04
N SER A 72 5.26 2.50 18.18
CA SER A 72 5.42 3.30 19.41
C SER A 72 4.59 4.59 19.42
N THR A 73 4.27 5.16 18.25
CA THR A 73 3.65 6.49 18.17
C THR A 73 2.36 6.52 17.37
N LEU A 74 2.39 6.09 16.10
CA LEU A 74 1.25 6.22 15.19
C LEU A 74 0.11 5.27 15.57
N TRP A 75 0.41 4.00 15.72
CA TRP A 75 -0.61 2.98 15.99
C TRP A 75 -1.36 3.21 17.29
N PRO A 76 -0.71 3.46 18.45
CA PRO A 76 -1.41 3.77 19.68
C PRO A 76 -2.34 4.99 19.58
N LYS A 77 -1.93 5.99 18.79
CA LYS A 77 -2.71 7.23 18.63
C LYS A 77 -3.98 7.04 17.79
N TYR A 78 -3.92 6.22 16.74
CA TYR A 78 -4.99 6.15 15.74
C TYR A 78 -5.71 4.81 15.61
N LYS A 79 -5.27 3.75 16.28
CA LYS A 79 -5.84 2.39 16.15
C LYS A 79 -7.36 2.30 16.40
N ASP A 80 -7.88 3.15 17.25
CA ASP A 80 -9.30 3.16 17.65
C ASP A 80 -10.11 4.23 16.89
N ASN A 81 -9.48 4.99 16.00
CA ASN A 81 -10.16 6.00 15.21
C ASN A 81 -10.91 5.35 14.03
N LYS A 82 -12.25 5.40 14.05
CA LYS A 82 -13.11 4.79 13.02
C LYS A 82 -12.97 5.42 11.64
N ASN A 83 -12.46 6.66 11.57
CA ASN A 83 -12.24 7.38 10.33
C ASN A 83 -10.83 7.16 9.74
N PHE A 84 -10.01 6.36 10.42
CA PHE A 84 -8.64 6.04 10.00
C PHE A 84 -8.48 4.55 9.72
N LYS A 85 -7.79 4.23 8.64
CA LYS A 85 -7.39 2.86 8.33
C LYS A 85 -5.91 2.83 7.95
N MET A 86 -5.16 1.95 8.60
CA MET A 86 -3.77 1.70 8.25
C MET A 86 -3.60 0.30 7.66
N LEU A 87 -2.93 0.23 6.53
CA LEU A 87 -2.62 -1.01 5.82
C LEU A 87 -1.10 -1.13 5.70
N VAL A 88 -0.50 -2.05 6.45
CA VAL A 88 0.92 -2.37 6.38
C VAL A 88 1.09 -3.63 5.56
N ILE A 89 1.66 -3.49 4.36
CA ILE A 89 1.67 -4.53 3.32
C ILE A 89 3.09 -5.01 3.07
N GLY A 90 3.33 -6.30 3.31
CA GLY A 90 4.61 -6.96 3.09
C GLY A 90 4.73 -7.50 1.67
N ARG A 91 5.47 -6.77 0.81
CA ARG A 91 5.71 -7.22 -0.56
C ARG A 91 6.52 -8.50 -0.57
N GLU A 92 6.15 -9.44 -1.45
CA GLU A 92 6.83 -10.74 -1.62
C GLU A 92 6.81 -11.61 -0.35
N HIS A 93 5.81 -11.40 0.52
CA HIS A 93 5.60 -12.19 1.73
C HIS A 93 4.23 -12.86 1.74
N THR A 94 4.20 -14.09 2.21
CA THR A 94 2.98 -14.82 2.54
C THR A 94 2.51 -14.50 3.97
N ASP A 95 1.30 -14.91 4.34
CA ASP A 95 0.83 -14.85 5.74
C ASP A 95 1.78 -15.56 6.70
N GLU A 96 2.34 -16.71 6.29
CA GLU A 96 3.27 -17.48 7.12
C GLU A 96 4.59 -16.72 7.34
N ASP A 97 5.14 -16.09 6.30
CA ASP A 97 6.35 -15.27 6.42
C ASP A 97 6.13 -14.10 7.39
N LEU A 98 4.99 -13.42 7.27
CA LEU A 98 4.64 -12.30 8.13
C LEU A 98 4.36 -12.74 9.55
N LYS A 99 3.76 -13.90 9.75
CA LYS A 99 3.56 -14.50 11.09
C LYS A 99 4.88 -14.76 11.77
N LYS A 100 5.80 -15.47 11.11
CA LYS A 100 7.16 -15.75 11.63
C LYS A 100 7.95 -14.47 11.92
N TYR A 101 7.82 -13.47 11.05
CA TYR A 101 8.41 -12.17 11.27
C TYR A 101 7.84 -11.49 12.51
N ASN A 102 6.51 -11.48 12.67
CA ASN A 102 5.85 -10.81 13.79
C ASN A 102 6.00 -11.54 15.13
N GLU A 103 6.28 -12.83 15.13
CA GLU A 103 6.66 -13.57 16.35
C GLU A 103 7.88 -12.94 17.03
N ARG A 104 8.80 -12.38 16.24
CA ARG A 104 10.01 -11.69 16.74
C ARG A 104 9.77 -10.21 17.00
N LYS A 105 8.98 -9.53 16.16
CA LYS A 105 8.78 -8.07 16.21
C LYS A 105 7.73 -7.64 17.21
N LYS A 106 6.71 -8.49 17.44
CA LYS A 106 5.62 -8.23 18.38
C LYS A 106 4.81 -6.96 18.05
N PHE A 107 4.69 -6.61 16.78
CA PHE A 107 3.80 -5.53 16.36
C PHE A 107 2.35 -5.87 16.64
N THR A 108 1.58 -4.88 17.07
CA THR A 108 0.15 -5.04 17.40
C THR A 108 -0.78 -4.56 16.29
N PHE A 109 -0.24 -3.98 15.24
CA PHE A 109 -0.98 -3.61 14.03
C PHE A 109 -1.01 -4.77 13.02
N PRO A 110 -2.03 -4.81 12.14
CA PRO A 110 -2.13 -5.83 11.09
C PRO A 110 -1.00 -5.74 10.06
N LEU A 111 -0.49 -6.91 9.66
CA LEU A 111 0.46 -7.08 8.55
C LEU A 111 -0.21 -7.89 7.45
N TYR A 112 -0.37 -7.30 6.26
CA TYR A 112 -1.03 -7.94 5.14
C TYR A 112 -0.04 -8.51 4.14
N PRO A 113 -0.25 -9.74 3.62
CA PRO A 113 0.63 -10.34 2.63
C PRO A 113 0.38 -9.79 1.23
N ASP A 114 1.44 -9.70 0.43
CA ASP A 114 1.40 -9.42 -1.01
C ASP A 114 2.47 -10.26 -1.72
N PRO A 115 2.31 -11.61 -1.75
CA PRO A 115 3.36 -12.55 -2.17
C PRO A 115 3.78 -12.39 -3.62
N LYS A 116 2.89 -11.90 -4.48
CA LYS A 116 3.15 -11.70 -5.92
C LYS A 116 3.39 -10.24 -6.29
N ARG A 117 3.44 -9.34 -5.31
CA ARG A 117 3.57 -7.89 -5.53
C ARG A 117 2.41 -7.29 -6.36
N GLU A 118 1.26 -7.90 -6.33
CA GLU A 118 0.10 -7.42 -7.09
C GLU A 118 -0.38 -6.06 -6.58
N VAL A 119 -0.43 -5.90 -5.26
CA VAL A 119 -0.80 -4.63 -4.63
C VAL A 119 0.37 -3.63 -4.70
N PHE A 120 1.58 -4.06 -4.35
CA PHE A 120 2.77 -3.20 -4.40
C PHE A 120 2.93 -2.52 -5.78
N SER A 121 2.73 -3.28 -6.85
CA SER A 121 2.91 -2.79 -8.23
C SER A 121 1.87 -1.74 -8.67
N LEU A 122 0.76 -1.60 -7.94
CA LEU A 122 -0.20 -0.52 -8.15
C LEU A 122 0.28 0.83 -7.63
N PHE A 123 1.23 0.83 -6.71
CA PHE A 123 1.73 2.03 -6.02
C PHE A 123 3.14 2.42 -6.45
N ALA A 124 4.01 1.43 -6.67
CA ALA A 124 5.43 1.65 -6.90
C ALA A 124 6.07 0.56 -7.75
N GLU A 125 7.14 0.91 -8.46
CA GLU A 125 7.92 -0.07 -9.23
C GLU A 125 8.93 -0.80 -8.33
N LYS A 126 9.60 -0.07 -7.45
CA LYS A 126 10.70 -0.57 -6.62
C LYS A 126 10.82 0.21 -5.31
N SER A 127 11.72 -0.25 -4.47
CA SER A 127 12.12 0.37 -3.19
C SER A 127 11.03 0.28 -2.12
N SER A 128 11.48 0.16 -0.89
CA SER A 128 10.70 0.24 0.36
C SER A 128 11.58 0.85 1.46
N PRO A 129 11.04 1.45 2.52
CA PRO A 129 9.60 1.62 2.73
C PRO A 129 8.98 2.66 1.80
N ARG A 130 7.67 2.56 1.62
CA ARG A 130 6.85 3.56 0.95
C ARG A 130 5.64 3.86 1.83
N ALA A 131 5.31 5.13 1.98
CA ALA A 131 4.08 5.53 2.66
C ALA A 131 3.22 6.38 1.73
N TYR A 132 1.93 6.08 1.68
CA TYR A 132 0.94 6.80 0.90
C TYR A 132 -0.26 7.09 1.78
N LEU A 133 -0.61 8.36 1.93
CA LEU A 133 -1.77 8.80 2.70
C LEU A 133 -2.85 9.34 1.77
N PHE A 134 -4.04 8.78 1.88
CA PHE A 134 -5.22 9.18 1.14
C PHE A 134 -6.23 9.87 2.06
N ASP A 135 -6.86 10.92 1.57
CA ASP A 135 -7.95 11.58 2.26
C ASP A 135 -9.27 10.77 2.20
N LYS A 136 -10.31 11.28 2.83
CA LYS A 136 -11.66 10.66 2.87
C LYS A 136 -12.32 10.49 1.50
N ASN A 137 -11.82 11.19 0.48
CA ASN A 137 -12.27 11.08 -0.91
C ASN A 137 -11.41 10.10 -1.74
N GLY A 138 -10.44 9.42 -1.10
CA GLY A 138 -9.52 8.52 -1.78
C GLY A 138 -8.46 9.23 -2.63
N LYS A 139 -8.18 10.51 -2.35
CA LYS A 139 -7.16 11.29 -3.05
C LYS A 139 -5.84 11.23 -2.30
N LEU A 140 -4.75 10.93 -3.01
CA LEU A 140 -3.40 10.92 -2.44
C LEU A 140 -2.98 12.34 -2.03
N ILE A 141 -2.70 12.53 -0.74
CA ILE A 141 -2.30 13.82 -0.16
C ILE A 141 -0.87 13.84 0.37
N TYR A 142 -0.26 12.67 0.58
CA TYR A 142 1.12 12.53 1.01
C TYR A 142 1.71 11.24 0.46
N ALA A 143 2.96 11.31 0.02
CA ALA A 143 3.75 10.15 -0.40
C ALA A 143 5.21 10.32 0.01
N SER A 144 5.83 9.24 0.48
CA SER A 144 7.26 9.20 0.80
C SER A 144 7.94 7.93 0.32
N VAL A 145 9.24 8.05 0.11
CA VAL A 145 10.15 6.97 -0.26
C VAL A 145 11.28 6.92 0.74
N GLY A 146 11.52 5.75 1.33
CA GLY A 146 12.49 5.62 2.40
C GLY A 146 11.93 6.12 3.74
N TYR A 147 12.79 6.14 4.75
CA TYR A 147 12.45 6.57 6.10
C TYR A 147 13.45 7.58 6.62
N THR A 148 12.94 8.70 7.10
CA THR A 148 13.63 9.62 8.02
C THR A 148 12.66 10.04 9.11
N ALA A 149 13.18 10.45 10.27
CA ALA A 149 12.34 10.94 11.37
C ALA A 149 11.54 12.19 10.97
N GLU A 150 12.12 13.04 10.13
CA GLU A 150 11.46 14.24 9.60
C GLU A 150 10.27 13.91 8.70
N GLU A 151 10.45 12.96 7.78
CA GLU A 151 9.35 12.51 6.90
C GLU A 151 8.25 11.80 7.71
N PHE A 152 8.62 11.02 8.71
CA PHE A 152 7.63 10.40 9.60
C PHE A 152 6.84 11.44 10.39
N GLN A 153 7.49 12.49 10.88
CA GLN A 153 6.83 13.60 11.55
C GLN A 153 5.85 14.33 10.62
N LYS A 154 6.24 14.60 9.38
CA LYS A 154 5.34 15.20 8.37
C LYS A 154 4.13 14.31 8.09
N LEU A 155 4.32 12.99 8.01
CA LEU A 155 3.23 12.03 7.87
C LEU A 155 2.24 12.15 9.05
N MET A 156 2.75 12.16 10.29
CA MET A 156 1.93 12.29 11.50
C MET A 156 1.13 13.60 11.51
N GLU A 157 1.75 14.73 11.18
CA GLU A 157 1.09 16.03 11.08
C GLU A 157 0.02 16.05 9.97
N THR A 158 0.29 15.39 8.84
CA THR A 158 -0.67 15.32 7.73
C THR A 158 -1.88 14.47 8.11
N ILE A 159 -1.68 13.34 8.79
CA ILE A 159 -2.78 12.52 9.33
C ILE A 159 -3.63 13.35 10.28
N GLU A 160 -3.02 14.04 11.23
CA GLU A 160 -3.73 14.84 12.23
C GLU A 160 -4.57 15.97 11.64
N LYS A 161 -4.04 16.65 10.62
CA LYS A 161 -4.76 17.73 9.90
C LYS A 161 -5.90 17.20 9.01
N THR A 162 -5.86 15.92 8.62
CA THR A 162 -6.83 15.34 7.67
C THR A 162 -7.99 14.64 8.36
N LEU A 163 -7.79 14.15 9.59
CA LEU A 163 -8.82 13.51 10.41
C LEU A 163 -9.79 14.50 11.04
#